data_39d9dbeabbfbd0161d5a70b430408d65
#
_entry.id   39d9dbeabbfbd0161d5a70b430408d65
#
_cell.length_a   1.000
_cell.length_b   1.000
_cell.length_c   1.000
_cell.angle_alpha   90.00
_cell.angle_beta   90.00
_cell.angle_gamma   90.00
#
_symmetry.space_group_name_H-M   'P 1'
#
loop_
_entity.id
_entity.type
_entity.pdbx_description
1 polymer ?
#
loop_
_entity_poly.entity_id
_entity_poly.type
_entity_poly.pdbx_seq_one_letter_code
_entity_poly.pdbx_strand_id
1 'polypeptide(L)'
;MKVYVKTPARLHLGLIDLNGNLGRIFGGLGIGINRPNVILEAQQSETLAVTGEKIEQVNSLAKRFFDAYHIRANANIHVKQVIPEHVGLGSGTQLALAVATALAELFNVKASVQEFALAMGRARRSSIGTAVFEKGGFVVDGGKATKGGVYSAESFPPVIFHRPFPEDWPFVVAIPNVKKGLSKDEEIAAFKRLSPMPAEDVGRICRLTMMKLLPSLAERDIKNFGEALTQIQIIVGTHFAQAQGGTYSSLAATEGIRLMQKLGVHGVGQSSWGPTFYGLCQNEKEAEAIRLKIEAFLREGVGGQVFIAKANNKGVNIKVGAET
;
A
#
# COMPACT_ATOMS: atom_id res chain seq x y z
N MET A 1 -29.86 -9.41 3.39
CA MET A 1 -28.65 -9.60 2.54
C MET A 1 -27.43 -9.28 3.36
N LYS A 2 -26.45 -10.18 3.41
CA LYS A 2 -25.17 -10.00 4.13
C LYS A 2 -24.03 -9.92 3.13
N VAL A 3 -23.14 -8.94 3.29
CA VAL A 3 -21.96 -8.74 2.44
C VAL A 3 -20.71 -8.98 3.26
N TYR A 4 -19.82 -9.82 2.77
CA TYR A 4 -18.49 -10.07 3.32
C TYR A 4 -17.43 -9.46 2.39
N VAL A 5 -16.48 -8.73 2.96
CA VAL A 5 -15.36 -8.14 2.23
C VAL A 5 -14.04 -8.52 2.90
N LYS A 6 -13.10 -9.05 2.10
CA LYS A 6 -11.71 -9.28 2.50
C LYS A 6 -10.77 -8.59 1.51
N THR A 7 -9.96 -7.66 2.01
CA THR A 7 -9.04 -6.90 1.15
C THR A 7 -7.64 -7.52 1.12
N PRO A 8 -6.81 -7.24 0.10
CA PRO A 8 -5.36 -7.36 0.21
C PRO A 8 -4.78 -6.28 1.14
N ALA A 9 -3.47 -6.37 1.43
CA ALA A 9 -2.64 -5.22 1.78
C ALA A 9 -1.77 -4.84 0.59
N ARG A 10 -0.95 -3.78 0.71
CA ARG A 10 0.01 -3.43 -0.33
C ARG A 10 1.39 -3.09 0.22
N LEU A 11 2.42 -3.47 -0.51
CA LEU A 11 3.75 -2.88 -0.42
C LEU A 11 3.84 -1.71 -1.41
N HIS A 12 4.21 -0.52 -0.92
CA HIS A 12 4.49 0.62 -1.77
C HIS A 12 5.99 0.67 -2.00
N LEU A 13 6.40 0.47 -3.24
CA LEU A 13 7.79 0.22 -3.61
C LEU A 13 8.56 1.49 -4.01
N GLY A 14 7.93 2.63 -3.92
CA GLY A 14 8.54 3.93 -4.20
C GLY A 14 7.67 4.84 -5.06
N LEU A 15 8.08 6.11 -5.12
CA LEU A 15 7.55 7.12 -6.04
C LEU A 15 8.55 7.30 -7.20
N ILE A 16 8.05 7.62 -8.38
CA ILE A 16 8.86 7.71 -9.60
C ILE A 16 9.42 9.11 -9.78
N ASP A 17 8.58 10.12 -9.66
CA ASP A 17 8.92 11.52 -9.93
C ASP A 17 8.47 12.43 -8.79
N LEU A 18 9.43 13.00 -8.09
CA LEU A 18 9.23 14.01 -7.05
C LEU A 18 9.79 15.37 -7.49
N ASN A 19 10.06 15.56 -8.80
CA ASN A 19 10.46 16.82 -9.41
C ASN A 19 9.26 17.56 -10.01
N GLY A 20 8.48 16.90 -10.83
CA GLY A 20 7.27 17.45 -11.45
C GLY A 20 7.50 18.37 -12.64
N ASN A 21 8.74 18.54 -13.14
CA ASN A 21 9.10 19.48 -14.21
C ASN A 21 8.54 19.11 -15.60
N LEU A 22 8.10 17.85 -15.78
CA LEU A 22 7.44 17.39 -17.00
C LEU A 22 5.92 17.55 -16.99
N GLY A 23 5.34 18.28 -16.03
CA GLY A 23 3.91 18.49 -15.91
C GLY A 23 3.15 17.33 -15.24
N ARG A 24 3.87 16.40 -14.62
CA ARG A 24 3.32 15.33 -13.76
C ARG A 24 4.22 15.13 -12.55
N ILE A 25 3.63 14.70 -11.43
CA ILE A 25 4.35 14.47 -10.17
C ILE A 25 3.87 13.18 -9.52
N PHE A 26 4.71 12.59 -8.67
CA PHE A 26 4.51 11.32 -7.99
C PHE A 26 4.76 10.13 -8.91
N GLY A 27 3.72 9.42 -9.36
CA GLY A 27 3.89 8.11 -9.94
C GLY A 27 4.28 7.08 -8.86
N GLY A 28 3.67 5.93 -8.85
CA GLY A 28 3.89 4.94 -7.83
C GLY A 28 4.22 3.57 -8.39
N LEU A 29 5.02 2.82 -7.63
CA LEU A 29 5.26 1.39 -7.82
C LEU A 29 4.70 0.65 -6.61
N GLY A 30 4.00 -0.47 -6.82
CA GLY A 30 3.50 -1.26 -5.70
C GLY A 30 3.01 -2.64 -6.06
N ILE A 31 2.80 -3.45 -5.02
CA ILE A 31 2.36 -4.83 -5.13
C ILE A 31 1.25 -5.11 -4.13
N GLY A 32 0.21 -5.82 -4.57
CA GLY A 32 -0.78 -6.45 -3.72
C GLY A 32 -0.20 -7.66 -2.98
N ILE A 33 -0.39 -7.71 -1.67
CA ILE A 33 0.00 -8.85 -0.84
C ILE A 33 -1.20 -9.45 -0.11
N ASN A 34 -1.15 -10.77 0.13
CA ASN A 34 -2.27 -11.54 0.64
C ASN A 34 -2.56 -11.35 2.13
N ARG A 35 -1.68 -10.68 2.88
CA ARG A 35 -1.85 -10.34 4.30
C ARG A 35 -0.92 -9.19 4.73
N PRO A 36 -1.25 -8.44 5.82
CA PRO A 36 -2.51 -8.55 6.58
C PRO A 36 -3.73 -8.09 5.76
N ASN A 37 -4.94 -8.26 6.28
CA ASN A 37 -6.17 -7.95 5.56
C ASN A 37 -7.06 -7.01 6.37
N VAL A 38 -7.96 -6.27 5.71
CA VAL A 38 -9.21 -5.85 6.33
C VAL A 38 -10.25 -6.93 6.04
N ILE A 39 -10.96 -7.34 7.08
CA ILE A 39 -12.08 -8.29 6.98
C ILE A 39 -13.27 -7.68 7.68
N LEU A 40 -14.35 -7.44 6.96
CA LEU A 40 -15.60 -6.95 7.52
C LEU A 40 -16.82 -7.64 6.92
N GLU A 41 -17.91 -7.57 7.66
CA GLU A 41 -19.24 -7.99 7.24
C GLU A 41 -20.20 -6.82 7.41
N ALA A 42 -21.14 -6.67 6.50
CA ALA A 42 -22.17 -5.65 6.57
C ALA A 42 -23.54 -6.21 6.20
N GLN A 43 -24.58 -5.68 6.82
CA GLN A 43 -25.99 -5.99 6.50
C GLN A 43 -26.85 -4.75 6.69
N GLN A 44 -27.98 -4.68 5.99
CA GLN A 44 -28.94 -3.58 6.18
C GLN A 44 -29.53 -3.61 7.59
N SER A 45 -29.82 -2.42 8.13
CA SER A 45 -30.45 -2.26 9.46
C SER A 45 -31.20 -0.94 9.55
N GLU A 46 -31.98 -0.76 10.61
CA GLU A 46 -32.72 0.49 10.87
C GLU A 46 -31.80 1.61 11.35
N THR A 47 -30.70 1.28 12.03
CA THR A 47 -29.74 2.23 12.56
C THR A 47 -28.33 1.90 12.13
N LEU A 48 -27.46 2.92 12.01
CA LEU A 48 -26.04 2.69 11.77
C LEU A 48 -25.37 2.17 13.04
N ALA A 49 -24.92 0.95 13.02
CA ALA A 49 -24.16 0.35 14.11
C ALA A 49 -22.85 -0.25 13.58
N VAL A 50 -21.75 0.00 14.28
CA VAL A 50 -20.44 -0.57 13.98
C VAL A 50 -19.93 -1.30 15.21
N THR A 51 -19.42 -2.52 14.99
CA THR A 51 -18.82 -3.37 16.03
C THR A 51 -17.47 -3.91 15.61
N GLY A 52 -16.68 -4.40 16.57
CA GLY A 52 -15.34 -4.95 16.30
C GLY A 52 -14.24 -3.87 16.34
N GLU A 53 -13.33 -3.91 15.36
CA GLU A 53 -12.19 -3.00 15.34
C GLU A 53 -12.52 -1.66 14.66
N LYS A 54 -11.85 -0.56 15.10
CA LYS A 54 -11.91 0.77 14.45
C LYS A 54 -13.31 1.37 14.34
N ILE A 55 -14.14 1.19 15.36
CA ILE A 55 -15.56 1.60 15.40
C ILE A 55 -15.76 3.04 14.93
N GLU A 56 -15.08 4.02 15.54
CA GLU A 56 -15.26 5.44 15.23
C GLU A 56 -14.85 5.78 13.78
N GLN A 57 -13.74 5.20 13.32
CA GLN A 57 -13.25 5.42 11.97
C GLN A 57 -14.20 4.83 10.93
N VAL A 58 -14.73 3.63 11.17
CA VAL A 58 -15.68 2.97 10.27
C VAL A 58 -17.02 3.70 10.27
N ASN A 59 -17.50 4.18 11.43
CA ASN A 59 -18.67 5.05 11.50
C ASN A 59 -18.51 6.32 10.63
N SER A 60 -17.35 6.99 10.75
CA SER A 60 -17.03 8.16 9.94
C SER A 60 -17.00 7.84 8.43
N LEU A 61 -16.42 6.70 8.07
CA LEU A 61 -16.37 6.23 6.67
C LEU A 61 -17.77 5.89 6.14
N ALA A 62 -18.60 5.22 6.93
CA ALA A 62 -19.98 4.88 6.53
C ALA A 62 -20.82 6.15 6.32
N LYS A 63 -20.79 7.11 7.25
CA LYS A 63 -21.46 8.40 7.10
C LYS A 63 -21.01 9.12 5.83
N ARG A 64 -19.69 9.18 5.60
CA ARG A 64 -19.14 9.80 4.39
C ARG A 64 -19.64 9.13 3.11
N PHE A 65 -19.79 7.81 3.09
CA PHE A 65 -20.36 7.08 1.96
C PHE A 65 -21.82 7.44 1.75
N PHE A 66 -22.65 7.43 2.82
CA PHE A 66 -24.05 7.79 2.75
C PHE A 66 -24.26 9.22 2.25
N ASP A 67 -23.45 10.17 2.73
CA ASP A 67 -23.49 11.56 2.27
C ASP A 67 -23.12 11.68 0.79
N ALA A 68 -22.02 11.03 0.37
CA ALA A 68 -21.51 11.11 -1.00
C ALA A 68 -22.48 10.53 -2.04
N TYR A 69 -23.26 9.50 -1.67
CA TYR A 69 -24.20 8.82 -2.55
C TYR A 69 -25.68 9.11 -2.22
N HIS A 70 -25.94 10.07 -1.31
CA HIS A 70 -27.29 10.51 -0.91
C HIS A 70 -28.21 9.37 -0.44
N ILE A 71 -27.63 8.41 0.30
CA ILE A 71 -28.36 7.24 0.77
C ILE A 71 -29.00 7.54 2.13
N ARG A 72 -30.33 7.37 2.20
CA ARG A 72 -31.13 7.50 3.43
C ARG A 72 -31.47 6.12 4.00
N ALA A 73 -30.45 5.36 4.32
CA ALA A 73 -30.55 4.02 4.90
C ALA A 73 -29.41 3.78 5.88
N ASN A 74 -29.45 2.68 6.58
CA ASN A 74 -28.46 2.35 7.59
C ASN A 74 -27.97 0.89 7.44
N ALA A 75 -26.85 0.59 8.10
CA ALA A 75 -26.24 -0.72 8.07
C ALA A 75 -25.59 -1.08 9.41
N ASN A 76 -25.60 -2.36 9.74
CA ASN A 76 -24.72 -2.93 10.75
C ASN A 76 -23.44 -3.38 10.07
N ILE A 77 -22.30 -2.89 10.58
CA ILE A 77 -20.97 -3.22 10.06
C ILE A 77 -20.16 -3.87 11.17
N HIS A 78 -19.70 -5.09 10.96
CA HIS A 78 -18.82 -5.80 11.89
C HIS A 78 -17.42 -5.93 11.30
N VAL A 79 -16.42 -5.32 11.95
CA VAL A 79 -15.02 -5.37 11.52
C VAL A 79 -14.29 -6.44 12.31
N LYS A 80 -13.95 -7.54 11.63
CA LYS A 80 -13.27 -8.71 12.24
C LYS A 80 -11.78 -8.50 12.36
N GLN A 81 -11.17 -7.79 11.38
CA GLN A 81 -9.73 -7.62 11.29
C GLN A 81 -9.39 -6.35 10.51
N VAL A 82 -8.33 -5.67 10.90
CA VAL A 82 -7.76 -4.53 10.18
C VAL A 82 -6.28 -4.71 9.90
N ILE A 83 -5.79 -3.99 8.89
CA ILE A 83 -4.36 -3.84 8.63
C ILE A 83 -3.80 -2.83 9.67
N PRO A 84 -2.65 -3.10 10.31
CA PRO A 84 -2.03 -2.16 11.25
C PRO A 84 -1.87 -0.77 10.65
N GLU A 85 -2.24 0.26 11.40
CA GLU A 85 -2.25 1.64 10.92
C GLU A 85 -0.87 2.29 10.97
N HIS A 86 -0.62 3.16 9.99
CA HIS A 86 0.60 3.98 9.89
C HIS A 86 1.90 3.16 9.87
N VAL A 87 1.83 1.92 9.36
CA VAL A 87 3.01 1.07 9.18
C VAL A 87 3.44 0.93 7.72
N GLY A 88 2.78 1.62 6.78
CA GLY A 88 3.17 1.57 5.36
C GLY A 88 2.51 0.44 4.55
N LEU A 89 1.46 -0.22 5.04
CA LEU A 89 0.76 -1.34 4.37
C LEU A 89 -0.57 -0.97 3.70
N GLY A 90 -0.93 0.32 3.68
CA GLY A 90 -2.12 0.82 2.98
C GLY A 90 -3.43 0.69 3.76
N SER A 91 -3.39 0.50 5.08
CA SER A 91 -4.54 0.29 5.97
C SER A 91 -5.72 1.22 5.72
N GLY A 92 -5.46 2.52 5.69
CA GLY A 92 -6.52 3.51 5.53
C GLY A 92 -7.24 3.45 4.18
N THR A 93 -6.56 3.11 3.09
CA THR A 93 -7.19 2.94 1.78
C THR A 93 -7.99 1.65 1.73
N GLN A 94 -7.42 0.55 2.23
CA GLN A 94 -8.09 -0.74 2.24
C GLN A 94 -9.35 -0.72 3.11
N LEU A 95 -9.32 -0.09 4.29
CA LEU A 95 -10.48 0.04 5.15
C LEU A 95 -11.57 0.91 4.51
N ALA A 96 -11.20 2.07 3.96
CA ALA A 96 -12.16 2.96 3.32
C ALA A 96 -12.86 2.31 2.12
N LEU A 97 -12.11 1.60 1.26
CA LEU A 97 -12.66 0.89 0.12
C LEU A 97 -13.48 -0.34 0.54
N ALA A 98 -13.07 -1.04 1.59
CA ALA A 98 -13.86 -2.17 2.13
C ALA A 98 -15.23 -1.73 2.61
N VAL A 99 -15.30 -0.61 3.35
CA VAL A 99 -16.58 -0.03 3.82
C VAL A 99 -17.41 0.44 2.63
N ALA A 100 -16.81 1.20 1.70
CA ALA A 100 -17.52 1.71 0.52
C ALA A 100 -18.09 0.56 -0.34
N THR A 101 -17.28 -0.47 -0.60
CA THR A 101 -17.72 -1.63 -1.40
C THR A 101 -18.83 -2.41 -0.70
N ALA A 102 -18.70 -2.66 0.61
CA ALA A 102 -19.75 -3.37 1.34
C ALA A 102 -21.09 -2.62 1.31
N LEU A 103 -21.05 -1.30 1.50
CA LEU A 103 -22.25 -0.47 1.44
C LEU A 103 -22.80 -0.34 0.00
N ALA A 104 -21.92 -0.26 -0.99
CA ALA A 104 -22.32 -0.24 -2.39
C ALA A 104 -23.08 -1.50 -2.81
N GLU A 105 -22.60 -2.67 -2.39
CA GLU A 105 -23.30 -3.94 -2.61
C GLU A 105 -24.66 -3.98 -1.89
N LEU A 106 -24.72 -3.52 -0.63
CA LEU A 106 -25.97 -3.51 0.15
C LEU A 106 -27.05 -2.58 -0.44
N PHE A 107 -26.64 -1.44 -0.97
CA PHE A 107 -27.57 -0.40 -1.45
C PHE A 107 -27.58 -0.27 -2.96
N ASN A 108 -26.99 -1.24 -3.67
CA ASN A 108 -26.96 -1.28 -5.14
C ASN A 108 -26.41 0.00 -5.79
N VAL A 109 -25.37 0.60 -5.19
CA VAL A 109 -24.68 1.77 -5.74
C VAL A 109 -23.74 1.31 -6.85
N LYS A 110 -23.97 1.82 -8.06
CA LYS A 110 -23.14 1.52 -9.24
C LYS A 110 -22.10 2.63 -9.41
N ALA A 111 -20.89 2.34 -8.97
CA ALA A 111 -19.74 3.22 -9.17
C ALA A 111 -18.45 2.37 -9.26
N SER A 112 -17.43 2.90 -9.90
CA SER A 112 -16.12 2.28 -9.99
C SER A 112 -15.35 2.36 -8.66
N VAL A 113 -14.39 1.48 -8.47
CA VAL A 113 -13.49 1.54 -7.29
C VAL A 113 -12.73 2.87 -7.23
N GLN A 114 -12.46 3.50 -8.40
CA GLN A 114 -11.84 4.81 -8.48
C GLN A 114 -12.77 5.91 -7.94
N GLU A 115 -14.05 5.89 -8.31
CA GLU A 115 -15.06 6.81 -7.77
C GLU A 115 -15.24 6.63 -6.26
N PHE A 116 -15.28 5.38 -5.78
CA PHE A 116 -15.25 5.11 -4.34
C PHE A 116 -14.01 5.69 -3.67
N ALA A 117 -12.83 5.51 -4.26
CA ALA A 117 -11.59 6.05 -3.69
C ALA A 117 -11.64 7.58 -3.58
N LEU A 118 -12.11 8.29 -4.59
CA LEU A 118 -12.26 9.74 -4.57
C LEU A 118 -13.31 10.18 -3.55
N ALA A 119 -14.49 9.58 -3.56
CA ALA A 119 -15.56 9.86 -2.59
C ALA A 119 -15.08 9.64 -1.15
N MET A 120 -14.28 8.59 -0.90
CA MET A 120 -13.69 8.28 0.40
C MET A 120 -12.40 9.08 0.70
N GLY A 121 -12.00 10.04 -0.16
CA GLY A 121 -10.84 10.92 0.01
C GLY A 121 -9.49 10.19 -0.06
N ARG A 122 -9.40 9.17 -0.92
CA ARG A 122 -8.19 8.41 -1.21
C ARG A 122 -7.57 8.81 -2.54
N ALA A 123 -6.50 8.14 -2.96
CA ALA A 123 -5.75 8.41 -4.20
C ALA A 123 -5.20 9.85 -4.31
N ARG A 124 -4.84 10.47 -3.20
CA ARG A 124 -4.36 11.86 -3.17
C ARG A 124 -3.01 12.04 -3.88
N ARG A 125 -2.12 11.04 -3.88
CA ARG A 125 -0.79 11.09 -4.52
C ARG A 125 -0.57 9.90 -5.43
N SER A 126 -0.98 8.69 -5.00
CA SER A 126 -0.78 7.45 -5.71
C SER A 126 -2.07 6.65 -5.74
N SER A 127 -2.34 5.97 -6.84
CA SER A 127 -3.49 5.05 -6.99
C SER A 127 -3.14 3.61 -6.63
N ILE A 128 -1.91 3.30 -6.23
CA ILE A 128 -1.45 1.92 -5.95
C ILE A 128 -2.40 1.20 -4.97
N GLY A 129 -2.78 1.85 -3.86
CA GLY A 129 -3.69 1.23 -2.88
C GLY A 129 -5.06 0.88 -3.47
N THR A 130 -5.59 1.71 -4.36
CA THR A 130 -6.87 1.50 -5.05
C THR A 130 -6.75 0.42 -6.12
N ALA A 131 -5.71 0.45 -6.94
CA ALA A 131 -5.48 -0.54 -7.99
C ALA A 131 -5.23 -1.94 -7.40
N VAL A 132 -4.47 -2.01 -6.31
CA VAL A 132 -4.25 -3.27 -5.58
C VAL A 132 -5.55 -3.79 -4.95
N PHE A 133 -6.40 -2.91 -4.41
CA PHE A 133 -7.72 -3.31 -3.93
C PHE A 133 -8.55 -3.91 -5.06
N GLU A 134 -8.59 -3.27 -6.22
CA GLU A 134 -9.41 -3.70 -7.37
C GLU A 134 -8.89 -4.98 -8.02
N LYS A 135 -7.58 -5.04 -8.32
CA LYS A 135 -7.00 -6.06 -9.21
C LYS A 135 -5.85 -6.87 -8.61
N GLY A 136 -5.27 -6.41 -7.50
CA GLY A 136 -4.04 -7.02 -6.97
C GLY A 136 -2.85 -6.83 -7.92
N GLY A 137 -1.86 -7.74 -7.83
CA GLY A 137 -0.70 -7.78 -8.72
C GLY A 137 0.31 -6.65 -8.48
N PHE A 138 1.23 -6.54 -9.44
CA PHE A 138 2.19 -5.43 -9.53
C PHE A 138 1.58 -4.29 -10.35
N VAL A 139 1.69 -3.08 -9.83
CA VAL A 139 1.04 -1.88 -10.39
C VAL A 139 2.06 -0.75 -10.51
N VAL A 140 1.99 -0.03 -11.62
CA VAL A 140 2.64 1.28 -11.80
C VAL A 140 1.57 2.31 -12.10
N ASP A 141 1.52 3.40 -11.33
CA ASP A 141 0.68 4.54 -11.64
C ASP A 141 1.49 5.71 -12.21
N GLY A 142 0.87 6.49 -13.07
CA GLY A 142 1.47 7.63 -13.77
C GLY A 142 1.42 8.95 -13.00
N GLY A 143 1.17 8.92 -11.69
CA GLY A 143 1.10 10.12 -10.87
C GLY A 143 -0.01 11.09 -11.27
N LYS A 144 0.10 12.33 -10.85
CA LYS A 144 -0.88 13.39 -11.09
C LYS A 144 -0.36 14.44 -12.05
N ALA A 145 -1.20 14.87 -12.97
CA ALA A 145 -0.91 16.04 -13.80
C ALA A 145 -0.81 17.29 -12.92
N THR A 146 0.13 18.17 -13.24
CA THR A 146 0.32 19.46 -12.60
C THR A 146 0.04 20.61 -13.58
N LYS A 147 -0.51 21.71 -13.07
CA LYS A 147 -0.65 22.96 -13.81
C LYS A 147 -0.01 24.05 -12.95
N GLY A 148 1.05 24.68 -13.46
CA GLY A 148 1.82 25.66 -12.68
C GLY A 148 2.39 25.08 -11.37
N GLY A 149 2.83 23.83 -11.36
CA GLY A 149 3.36 23.16 -10.16
C GLY A 149 2.31 22.67 -9.15
N VAL A 150 1.03 22.91 -9.39
CA VAL A 150 -0.08 22.49 -8.52
C VAL A 150 -0.83 21.32 -9.14
N TYR A 151 -1.15 20.30 -8.36
CA TYR A 151 -1.98 19.17 -8.77
C TYR A 151 -3.35 19.18 -8.08
N SER A 152 -4.40 18.74 -8.80
CA SER A 152 -5.72 18.62 -8.21
C SER A 152 -5.79 17.40 -7.26
N ALA A 153 -6.37 17.61 -6.08
CA ALA A 153 -6.67 16.51 -5.16
C ALA A 153 -7.74 15.56 -5.73
N GLU A 154 -8.59 16.06 -6.61
CA GLU A 154 -9.71 15.33 -7.23
C GLU A 154 -9.27 14.50 -8.44
N SER A 155 -8.12 14.79 -9.05
CA SER A 155 -7.61 13.97 -10.13
C SER A 155 -7.19 12.60 -9.62
N PHE A 156 -7.48 11.54 -10.38
CA PHE A 156 -7.06 10.18 -10.05
C PHE A 156 -5.79 9.83 -10.84
N PRO A 157 -4.72 9.32 -10.18
CA PRO A 157 -3.51 8.87 -10.89
C PRO A 157 -3.83 7.66 -11.78
N PRO A 158 -3.62 7.75 -13.11
CA PRO A 158 -3.90 6.63 -13.99
C PRO A 158 -2.96 5.46 -13.74
N VAL A 159 -3.49 4.24 -13.76
CA VAL A 159 -2.65 3.03 -13.81
C VAL A 159 -2.10 2.90 -15.22
N ILE A 160 -0.77 2.90 -15.36
CA ILE A 160 -0.07 2.83 -16.65
C ILE A 160 0.52 1.44 -16.93
N PHE A 161 0.69 0.63 -15.88
CA PHE A 161 1.09 -0.76 -16.01
C PHE A 161 0.46 -1.61 -14.90
N HIS A 162 -0.03 -2.79 -15.27
CA HIS A 162 -0.53 -3.79 -14.33
C HIS A 162 -0.18 -5.19 -14.85
N ARG A 163 0.34 -6.04 -13.96
CA ARG A 163 0.64 -7.45 -14.27
C ARG A 163 0.52 -8.31 -12.99
N PRO A 164 0.07 -9.56 -13.08
CA PRO A 164 0.22 -10.52 -12.01
C PRO A 164 1.68 -10.62 -11.57
N PHE A 165 1.92 -10.67 -10.26
CA PHE A 165 3.26 -10.89 -9.71
C PHE A 165 3.46 -12.36 -9.40
N PRO A 166 4.67 -12.94 -9.58
CA PRO A 166 4.92 -14.35 -9.31
C PRO A 166 4.56 -14.74 -7.87
N GLU A 167 3.65 -15.70 -7.69
CA GLU A 167 3.19 -16.14 -6.37
C GLU A 167 4.25 -16.99 -5.62
N ASP A 168 5.19 -17.53 -6.36
CA ASP A 168 6.37 -18.25 -5.87
C ASP A 168 7.54 -17.35 -5.46
N TRP A 169 7.38 -16.03 -5.60
CA TRP A 169 8.30 -15.01 -5.06
C TRP A 169 7.74 -14.36 -3.79
N PRO A 170 7.88 -15.00 -2.62
CA PRO A 170 7.35 -14.46 -1.40
C PRO A 170 8.19 -13.29 -0.87
N PHE A 171 7.55 -12.46 -0.06
CA PHE A 171 8.19 -11.41 0.70
C PHE A 171 8.26 -11.81 2.18
N VAL A 172 9.41 -11.63 2.80
CA VAL A 172 9.51 -11.51 4.25
C VAL A 172 9.20 -10.06 4.61
N VAL A 173 8.14 -9.84 5.37
CA VAL A 173 7.67 -8.51 5.77
C VAL A 173 7.84 -8.37 7.27
N ALA A 174 8.48 -7.30 7.71
CA ALA A 174 8.75 -7.00 9.11
C ALA A 174 8.17 -5.64 9.52
N ILE A 175 7.47 -5.61 10.64
CA ILE A 175 6.88 -4.42 11.25
C ILE A 175 7.52 -4.24 12.62
N PRO A 176 8.59 -3.44 12.77
CA PRO A 176 9.24 -3.22 14.05
C PRO A 176 8.37 -2.37 14.99
N ASN A 177 8.46 -2.59 16.29
CA ASN A 177 7.81 -1.80 17.33
C ASN A 177 8.54 -0.48 17.58
N VAL A 178 8.47 0.42 16.62
CA VAL A 178 9.04 1.77 16.67
C VAL A 178 7.95 2.81 16.43
N LYS A 179 8.30 4.09 16.52
CA LYS A 179 7.36 5.16 16.13
C LYS A 179 6.76 4.83 14.76
N LYS A 180 5.44 4.84 14.68
CA LYS A 180 4.71 4.62 13.44
C LYS A 180 5.08 5.67 12.40
N GLY A 181 4.90 5.34 11.12
CA GLY A 181 5.07 6.28 10.02
C GLY A 181 4.18 7.52 10.16
N LEU A 182 4.37 8.47 9.26
CA LEU A 182 3.71 9.76 9.34
C LEU A 182 2.18 9.63 9.29
N SER A 183 1.50 10.39 10.14
CA SER A 183 0.07 10.64 10.02
C SER A 183 -0.23 11.42 8.74
N LYS A 184 -1.51 11.51 8.35
CA LYS A 184 -1.93 12.24 7.14
C LYS A 184 -1.41 13.69 7.11
N ASP A 185 -1.50 14.40 8.24
CA ASP A 185 -1.11 15.81 8.31
C ASP A 185 0.41 15.97 8.36
N GLU A 186 1.12 15.10 9.08
CA GLU A 186 2.58 15.03 9.07
C GLU A 186 3.12 14.71 7.67
N GLU A 187 2.46 13.79 6.94
CA GLU A 187 2.81 13.45 5.57
C GLU A 187 2.65 14.64 4.62
N ILE A 188 1.54 15.40 4.73
CA ILE A 188 1.32 16.63 3.96
C ILE A 188 2.42 17.65 4.26
N ALA A 189 2.73 17.86 5.55
CA ALA A 189 3.79 18.78 5.96
C ALA A 189 5.18 18.33 5.49
N ALA A 190 5.46 17.03 5.50
CA ALA A 190 6.71 16.46 5.00
C ALA A 190 6.89 16.75 3.50
N PHE A 191 5.87 16.44 2.68
CA PHE A 191 5.94 16.71 1.24
C PHE A 191 6.09 18.20 0.90
N LYS A 192 5.51 19.10 1.68
CA LYS A 192 5.68 20.56 1.48
C LYS A 192 7.12 21.05 1.76
N ARG A 193 7.85 20.33 2.60
CA ARG A 193 9.24 20.69 2.98
C ARG A 193 10.29 20.02 2.10
N LEU A 194 9.94 18.97 1.38
CA LEU A 194 10.88 18.32 0.46
C LEU A 194 11.20 19.23 -0.72
N SER A 195 12.49 19.41 -1.00
CA SER A 195 12.94 20.01 -2.25
C SER A 195 12.55 19.13 -3.44
N PRO A 196 12.37 19.67 -4.65
CA PRO A 196 12.19 18.84 -5.83
C PRO A 196 13.35 17.84 -5.99
N MET A 197 13.03 16.60 -6.33
CA MET A 197 14.04 15.57 -6.59
C MET A 197 14.90 16.00 -7.80
N PRO A 198 16.22 15.79 -7.79
CA PRO A 198 17.04 16.02 -8.96
C PRO A 198 16.51 15.27 -10.18
N ALA A 199 16.43 15.93 -11.33
CA ALA A 199 15.91 15.33 -12.57
C ALA A 199 16.72 14.10 -13.01
N GLU A 200 18.01 14.05 -12.70
CA GLU A 200 18.87 12.89 -12.93
C GLU A 200 18.40 11.67 -12.13
N ASP A 201 18.05 11.85 -10.84
CA ASP A 201 17.53 10.78 -10.00
C ASP A 201 16.17 10.27 -10.49
N VAL A 202 15.27 11.19 -10.92
CA VAL A 202 14.00 10.83 -11.57
C VAL A 202 14.28 10.03 -12.84
N GLY A 203 15.20 10.50 -13.70
CA GLY A 203 15.59 9.79 -14.92
C GLY A 203 16.16 8.40 -14.62
N ARG A 204 16.95 8.26 -13.56
CA ARG A 204 17.50 6.98 -13.12
C ARG A 204 16.41 6.01 -12.63
N ILE A 205 15.45 6.50 -11.84
CA ILE A 205 14.29 5.69 -11.40
C ILE A 205 13.46 5.23 -12.61
N CYS A 206 13.16 6.14 -13.55
CA CYS A 206 12.41 5.81 -14.76
C CYS A 206 13.16 4.74 -15.58
N ARG A 207 14.47 4.90 -15.79
CA ARG A 207 15.28 3.94 -16.53
C ARG A 207 15.35 2.57 -15.85
N LEU A 208 15.55 2.55 -14.51
CA LEU A 208 15.52 1.31 -13.72
C LEU A 208 14.15 0.62 -13.83
N THR A 209 13.08 1.37 -13.76
CA THR A 209 11.72 0.84 -13.89
C THR A 209 11.49 0.26 -15.28
N MET A 210 11.73 1.04 -16.34
CA MET A 210 11.37 0.64 -17.70
C MET A 210 12.32 -0.37 -18.33
N MET A 211 13.63 -0.29 -18.02
CA MET A 211 14.65 -1.06 -18.72
C MET A 211 15.25 -2.19 -17.88
N LYS A 212 14.89 -2.30 -16.60
CA LYS A 212 15.35 -3.39 -15.74
C LYS A 212 14.21 -4.04 -14.97
N LEU A 213 13.45 -3.31 -14.16
CA LEU A 213 12.45 -3.87 -13.24
C LEU A 213 11.28 -4.53 -13.99
N LEU A 214 10.65 -3.83 -14.95
CA LEU A 214 9.51 -4.37 -15.70
C LEU A 214 9.91 -5.52 -16.65
N PRO A 215 11.01 -5.44 -17.42
CA PRO A 215 11.49 -6.58 -18.20
C PRO A 215 11.79 -7.81 -17.33
N SER A 216 12.49 -7.63 -16.22
CA SER A 216 12.81 -8.74 -15.30
C SER A 216 11.58 -9.40 -14.68
N LEU A 217 10.52 -8.60 -14.39
CA LEU A 217 9.24 -9.15 -13.97
C LEU A 217 8.60 -9.98 -15.10
N ALA A 218 8.68 -9.52 -16.35
CA ALA A 218 8.11 -10.21 -17.49
C ALA A 218 8.84 -11.53 -17.80
N GLU A 219 10.15 -11.54 -17.64
CA GLU A 219 11.06 -12.67 -17.89
C GLU A 219 11.21 -13.60 -16.68
N ARG A 220 10.62 -13.23 -15.54
CA ARG A 220 10.74 -13.94 -14.25
C ARG A 220 12.20 -14.01 -13.74
N ASP A 221 12.98 -12.98 -13.99
CA ASP A 221 14.32 -12.79 -13.45
C ASP A 221 14.27 -12.07 -12.10
N ILE A 222 14.14 -12.84 -11.02
CA ILE A 222 14.04 -12.31 -9.65
C ILE A 222 15.29 -11.52 -9.25
N LYS A 223 16.47 -11.90 -9.72
CA LYS A 223 17.73 -11.24 -9.37
C LYS A 223 17.75 -9.81 -9.91
N ASN A 224 17.54 -9.64 -11.20
CA ASN A 224 17.51 -8.32 -11.82
C ASN A 224 16.32 -7.47 -11.34
N PHE A 225 15.17 -8.08 -11.08
CA PHE A 225 14.02 -7.40 -10.47
C PHE A 225 14.40 -6.86 -9.09
N GLY A 226 14.97 -7.68 -8.22
CA GLY A 226 15.33 -7.32 -6.85
C GLY A 226 16.46 -6.28 -6.79
N GLU A 227 17.45 -6.37 -7.68
CA GLU A 227 18.50 -5.34 -7.81
C GLU A 227 17.91 -3.98 -8.21
N ALA A 228 17.01 -3.94 -9.22
CA ALA A 228 16.35 -2.72 -9.64
C ALA A 228 15.49 -2.13 -8.51
N LEU A 229 14.70 -2.97 -7.84
CA LEU A 229 13.89 -2.58 -6.68
C LEU A 229 14.74 -1.94 -5.59
N THR A 230 15.84 -2.58 -5.20
CA THR A 230 16.75 -2.07 -4.16
C THR A 230 17.35 -0.72 -4.53
N GLN A 231 17.79 -0.55 -5.79
CA GLN A 231 18.33 0.73 -6.26
C GLN A 231 17.28 1.84 -6.24
N ILE A 232 16.05 1.58 -6.70
CA ILE A 232 14.94 2.53 -6.63
C ILE A 232 14.68 2.92 -5.17
N GLN A 233 14.63 1.95 -4.26
CA GLN A 233 14.41 2.19 -2.83
C GLN A 233 15.49 3.07 -2.20
N ILE A 234 16.75 2.91 -2.58
CA ILE A 234 17.87 3.75 -2.11
C ILE A 234 17.68 5.18 -2.61
N ILE A 235 17.43 5.39 -3.91
CA ILE A 235 17.27 6.73 -4.49
C ILE A 235 16.10 7.46 -3.82
N VAL A 236 14.94 6.82 -3.76
CA VAL A 236 13.73 7.40 -3.14
C VAL A 236 13.95 7.67 -1.66
N GLY A 237 14.51 6.70 -0.92
CA GLY A 237 14.78 6.82 0.52
C GLY A 237 15.77 7.93 0.83
N THR A 238 16.83 8.09 0.02
CA THR A 238 17.81 9.19 0.17
C THR A 238 17.15 10.55 -0.02
N HIS A 239 16.25 10.67 -0.98
CA HIS A 239 15.48 11.90 -1.17
C HIS A 239 14.58 12.21 0.04
N PHE A 240 13.92 11.19 0.60
CA PHE A 240 13.08 11.32 1.80
C PHE A 240 13.86 11.48 3.11
N ALA A 241 15.19 11.30 3.11
CA ALA A 241 16.02 11.37 4.32
C ALA A 241 15.85 12.70 5.09
N GLN A 242 15.66 13.81 4.38
CA GLN A 242 15.39 15.12 4.99
C GLN A 242 14.10 15.16 5.83
N ALA A 243 13.10 14.35 5.47
CA ALA A 243 11.81 14.33 6.15
C ALA A 243 11.69 13.21 7.19
N GLN A 244 12.42 12.10 7.03
CA GLN A 244 12.30 10.92 7.88
C GLN A 244 13.55 10.63 8.73
N GLY A 245 14.63 11.43 8.59
CA GLY A 245 15.84 11.34 9.41
C GLY A 245 16.87 10.30 8.94
N GLY A 246 16.70 9.72 7.76
CA GLY A 246 17.60 8.73 7.16
C GLY A 246 17.00 8.11 5.91
N THR A 247 17.76 7.30 5.19
CA THR A 247 17.27 6.57 4.00
C THR A 247 16.03 5.72 4.32
N TYR A 248 15.95 5.22 5.55
CA TYR A 248 14.78 4.51 6.09
C TYR A 248 14.30 5.19 7.37
N SER A 249 13.04 5.02 7.73
CA SER A 249 12.36 5.77 8.79
C SER A 249 12.80 5.46 10.22
N SER A 250 13.60 4.42 10.42
CA SER A 250 14.12 4.04 11.74
C SER A 250 15.43 3.26 11.64
N LEU A 251 16.18 3.24 12.74
CA LEU A 251 17.41 2.44 12.84
C LEU A 251 17.08 0.94 12.68
N ALA A 252 16.01 0.46 13.31
CA ALA A 252 15.57 -0.93 13.19
C ALA A 252 15.25 -1.32 11.74
N ALA A 253 14.61 -0.45 10.95
CA ALA A 253 14.38 -0.69 9.53
C ALA A 253 15.70 -0.71 8.74
N THR A 254 16.61 0.24 9.03
CA THR A 254 17.93 0.32 8.39
C THR A 254 18.77 -0.94 8.64
N GLU A 255 18.85 -1.37 9.88
CA GLU A 255 19.63 -2.56 10.26
C GLU A 255 18.96 -3.85 9.77
N GLY A 256 17.63 -3.94 9.88
CA GLY A 256 16.87 -5.09 9.37
C GLY A 256 17.02 -5.26 7.86
N ILE A 257 16.98 -4.18 7.08
CA ILE A 257 17.22 -4.19 5.63
C ILE A 257 18.66 -4.64 5.33
N ARG A 258 19.66 -4.09 6.05
CA ARG A 258 21.06 -4.53 5.90
C ARG A 258 21.24 -6.02 6.23
N LEU A 259 20.56 -6.49 7.27
CA LEU A 259 20.59 -7.91 7.63
C LEU A 259 19.97 -8.76 6.52
N MET A 260 18.80 -8.40 5.98
CA MET A 260 18.19 -9.10 4.85
C MET A 260 19.13 -9.17 3.63
N GLN A 261 19.83 -8.07 3.30
CA GLN A 261 20.81 -8.06 2.23
C GLN A 261 21.98 -9.02 2.48
N LYS A 262 22.53 -9.02 3.70
CA LYS A 262 23.60 -9.97 4.11
C LYS A 262 23.15 -11.43 4.06
N LEU A 263 21.85 -11.68 4.26
CA LEU A 263 21.26 -13.01 4.18
C LEU A 263 20.94 -13.44 2.74
N GLY A 264 21.17 -12.58 1.75
CA GLY A 264 21.11 -12.92 0.33
C GLY A 264 19.74 -12.78 -0.32
N VAL A 265 18.79 -12.06 0.29
CA VAL A 265 17.51 -11.79 -0.38
C VAL A 265 17.72 -10.99 -1.67
N HIS A 266 16.86 -11.21 -2.67
CA HIS A 266 17.05 -10.64 -4.01
C HIS A 266 16.77 -9.15 -4.10
N GLY A 267 15.85 -8.64 -3.27
CA GLY A 267 15.48 -7.22 -3.24
C GLY A 267 14.97 -6.82 -1.88
N VAL A 268 15.27 -5.58 -1.46
CA VAL A 268 14.89 -5.06 -0.15
C VAL A 268 14.34 -3.65 -0.25
N GLY A 269 13.58 -3.24 0.74
CA GLY A 269 13.12 -1.87 0.87
C GLY A 269 12.20 -1.62 2.05
N GLN A 270 11.82 -0.35 2.18
CA GLN A 270 10.80 0.10 3.11
C GLN A 270 9.50 0.35 2.36
N SER A 271 8.38 -0.04 2.92
CA SER A 271 7.09 0.24 2.32
C SER A 271 6.59 1.64 2.70
N SER A 272 6.52 2.56 1.72
CA SER A 272 6.06 3.94 1.94
C SER A 272 6.89 4.66 3.02
N TRP A 273 6.25 5.36 3.95
CA TRP A 273 6.90 6.00 5.11
C TRP A 273 7.29 5.03 6.24
N GLY A 274 7.23 3.73 6.00
CA GLY A 274 7.57 2.72 6.98
C GLY A 274 6.60 2.67 8.18
N PRO A 275 7.05 2.10 9.30
CA PRO A 275 8.34 1.46 9.53
C PRO A 275 8.49 0.06 8.90
N THR A 276 7.48 -0.45 8.21
CA THR A 276 7.54 -1.77 7.57
C THR A 276 8.67 -1.82 6.55
N PHE A 277 9.51 -2.83 6.67
CA PHE A 277 10.52 -3.18 5.69
C PHE A 277 10.30 -4.60 5.18
N TYR A 278 10.86 -4.91 4.02
CA TYR A 278 10.64 -6.20 3.36
C TYR A 278 11.87 -6.69 2.61
N GLY A 279 11.92 -8.01 2.42
CA GLY A 279 12.88 -8.71 1.56
C GLY A 279 12.17 -9.66 0.61
N LEU A 280 12.56 -9.63 -0.66
CA LEU A 280 12.06 -10.49 -1.73
C LEU A 280 12.85 -11.79 -1.76
N CYS A 281 12.20 -12.93 -1.64
CA CYS A 281 12.79 -14.26 -1.62
C CYS A 281 12.40 -15.08 -2.86
N GLN A 282 13.26 -16.02 -3.22
CA GLN A 282 13.07 -16.87 -4.40
C GLN A 282 11.99 -17.94 -4.19
N ASN A 283 11.77 -18.36 -2.94
CA ASN A 283 10.81 -19.41 -2.60
C ASN A 283 10.46 -19.38 -1.11
N GLU A 284 9.48 -20.18 -0.70
CA GLU A 284 9.03 -20.24 0.70
C GLU A 284 10.09 -20.76 1.68
N LYS A 285 10.95 -21.69 1.27
CA LYS A 285 11.99 -22.24 2.13
C LYS A 285 13.02 -21.17 2.50
N GLU A 286 13.45 -20.38 1.53
CA GLU A 286 14.31 -19.22 1.76
C GLU A 286 13.62 -18.19 2.65
N ALA A 287 12.38 -17.85 2.31
CA ALA A 287 11.61 -16.88 3.07
C ALA A 287 11.44 -17.30 4.54
N GLU A 288 11.21 -18.57 4.83
CA GLU A 288 11.09 -19.05 6.20
C GLU A 288 12.42 -18.95 6.96
N ALA A 289 13.54 -19.30 6.33
CA ALA A 289 14.86 -19.14 6.94
C ALA A 289 15.20 -17.68 7.24
N ILE A 290 14.86 -16.77 6.34
CA ILE A 290 15.02 -15.31 6.52
C ILE A 290 14.07 -14.80 7.60
N ARG A 291 12.80 -15.22 7.58
CA ARG A 291 11.79 -14.83 8.57
C ARG A 291 12.26 -15.10 10.00
N LEU A 292 12.77 -16.30 10.26
CA LEU A 292 13.27 -16.69 11.58
C LEU A 292 14.43 -15.80 12.06
N LYS A 293 15.36 -15.46 11.17
CA LYS A 293 16.49 -14.59 11.50
C LYS A 293 16.07 -13.15 11.77
N ILE A 294 15.12 -12.61 10.97
CA ILE A 294 14.59 -11.26 11.19
C ILE A 294 13.72 -11.21 12.44
N GLU A 295 12.97 -12.27 12.74
CA GLU A 295 12.20 -12.38 13.99
C GLU A 295 13.13 -12.37 15.22
N ALA A 296 14.22 -13.12 15.19
CA ALA A 296 15.23 -13.10 16.24
C ALA A 296 15.85 -11.70 16.40
N PHE A 297 16.25 -11.06 15.29
CA PHE A 297 16.78 -9.69 15.29
C PHE A 297 15.80 -8.69 15.94
N LEU A 298 14.51 -8.72 15.56
CA LEU A 298 13.53 -7.83 16.18
C LEU A 298 13.28 -8.15 17.65
N ARG A 299 13.22 -9.42 18.02
CA ARG A 299 13.01 -9.86 19.41
C ARG A 299 14.15 -9.42 20.35
N GLU A 300 15.37 -9.45 19.87
CA GLU A 300 16.56 -9.00 20.61
C GLU A 300 16.67 -7.46 20.68
N GLY A 301 15.98 -6.76 19.77
CA GLY A 301 15.98 -5.31 19.69
C GLY A 301 14.64 -4.70 20.14
N VAL A 302 13.95 -4.04 19.22
CA VAL A 302 12.74 -3.25 19.49
C VAL A 302 11.45 -4.08 19.54
N GLY A 303 11.49 -5.36 19.26
CA GLY A 303 10.33 -6.21 19.06
C GLY A 303 9.63 -5.92 17.73
N GLY A 304 8.54 -6.63 17.48
CA GLY A 304 7.75 -6.43 16.27
C GLY A 304 7.12 -7.70 15.72
N GLN A 305 6.57 -7.62 14.53
CA GLN A 305 5.94 -8.74 13.82
C GLN A 305 6.73 -9.05 12.55
N VAL A 306 6.94 -10.32 12.26
CA VAL A 306 7.56 -10.78 11.01
C VAL A 306 6.70 -11.88 10.42
N PHE A 307 6.37 -11.75 9.13
CA PHE A 307 5.56 -12.74 8.44
C PHE A 307 5.97 -12.87 6.96
N ILE A 308 5.62 -14.01 6.37
CA ILE A 308 5.77 -14.21 4.93
C ILE A 308 4.48 -13.78 4.26
N ALA A 309 4.57 -12.97 3.22
CA ALA A 309 3.46 -12.57 2.37
C ALA A 309 3.71 -13.01 0.92
N LYS A 310 2.66 -13.49 0.27
CA LYS A 310 2.66 -13.76 -1.18
C LYS A 310 1.92 -12.66 -1.92
N ALA A 311 2.15 -12.57 -3.22
CA ALA A 311 1.35 -11.70 -4.06
C ALA A 311 -0.14 -12.03 -3.95
N ASN A 312 -0.97 -11.00 -3.89
CA ASN A 312 -2.39 -11.08 -4.16
C ASN A 312 -2.62 -10.57 -5.59
N ASN A 313 -2.95 -11.45 -6.51
CA ASN A 313 -3.18 -11.13 -7.92
C ASN A 313 -4.67 -10.99 -8.27
N LYS A 314 -5.56 -11.01 -7.26
CA LYS A 314 -7.02 -11.05 -7.47
C LYS A 314 -7.73 -9.79 -6.95
N GLY A 315 -7.04 -8.98 -6.11
CA GLY A 315 -7.66 -7.86 -5.44
C GLY A 315 -8.57 -8.28 -4.28
N VAL A 316 -9.61 -7.49 -4.07
CA VAL A 316 -10.61 -7.70 -3.02
C VAL A 316 -11.44 -8.96 -3.28
N ASN A 317 -11.76 -9.68 -2.20
CA ASN A 317 -12.73 -10.78 -2.23
C ASN A 317 -14.04 -10.31 -1.60
N ILE A 318 -15.11 -10.34 -2.38
CA ILE A 318 -16.46 -9.95 -1.99
C ILE A 318 -17.36 -11.19 -2.07
N LYS A 319 -18.16 -11.44 -1.04
CA LYS A 319 -19.19 -12.47 -1.06
C LYS A 319 -20.50 -11.85 -0.60
N VAL A 320 -21.54 -12.07 -1.38
CA VAL A 320 -22.90 -11.64 -1.07
C VAL A 320 -23.71 -12.91 -0.80
N GLY A 321 -24.31 -12.99 0.39
CA GLY A 321 -25.14 -14.11 0.80
C GLY A 321 -26.55 -13.66 1.14
N ALA A 322 -27.53 -14.58 0.99
CA ALA A 322 -28.85 -14.41 1.60
C ALA A 322 -28.70 -14.46 3.13
N GLU A 323 -29.60 -13.79 3.85
CA GLU A 323 -29.74 -14.02 5.29
C GLU A 323 -30.17 -15.48 5.50
N THR A 324 -29.38 -16.23 6.25
CA THR A 324 -29.78 -17.55 6.77
C THR A 324 -30.56 -17.34 8.05
#